data_4586a6d002ed01322884b815969c57da
#
_entry.id   4586a6d002ed01322884b815969c57da
#
_cell.length_a   1.000
_cell.length_b   1.000
_cell.length_c   1.000
_cell.angle_alpha   90.00
_cell.angle_beta   90.00
_cell.angle_gamma   90.00
#
_symmetry.space_group_name_H-M   'P 1'
#
loop_
_entity.id
_entity.type
_entity.pdbx_description
1 polymer ?
#
loop_
_entity_poly.entity_id
_entity_poly.type
_entity_poly.pdbx_seq_one_letter_code
_entity_poly.pdbx_strand_id
1 'polypeptide(L)'
;MNFKGFLFDLDGTLVDSLPAVNRCWTQWGERHAICADAVLNYIHGKPAIDSLRHFMQGESEAAIQAEFHWLEQQEATDTQGVQEIAGARALLMQLNEQNIPWAIVTSGSVPVAHARHRAAGLPLPAVFITANDIRHGKPDPEPYLLGAERLGLHPSECVVVEDAPAGIAAGLAAGSAVIAVNPAADTPGLSQVLFNVPDLRTLNITQNGTGTFTLSLRA
;
A
#
# COMPACT_ATOMS: atom_id res chain seq x y z
N MET A 1 -24.35 -0.34 -2.60
CA MET A 1 -23.48 -1.01 -3.61
C MET A 1 -23.10 -2.36 -3.07
N ASN A 2 -23.03 -3.38 -3.92
CA ASN A 2 -22.62 -4.73 -3.53
C ASN A 2 -21.26 -5.01 -4.14
N PHE A 3 -20.32 -5.50 -3.33
CA PHE A 3 -18.95 -5.82 -3.72
C PHE A 3 -18.69 -7.32 -3.54
N LYS A 4 -17.59 -7.81 -4.13
CA LYS A 4 -17.20 -9.21 -4.05
C LYS A 4 -15.80 -9.45 -3.49
N GLY A 5 -14.91 -8.45 -3.52
CA GLY A 5 -13.54 -8.59 -3.02
C GLY A 5 -12.87 -7.27 -2.64
N PHE A 6 -11.70 -7.39 -2.02
CA PHE A 6 -10.89 -6.24 -1.61
C PHE A 6 -9.49 -6.27 -2.25
N LEU A 7 -8.98 -5.08 -2.52
CA LEU A 7 -7.61 -4.84 -3.00
C LEU A 7 -6.97 -3.84 -2.03
N PHE A 8 -6.11 -4.32 -1.15
CA PHE A 8 -5.48 -3.49 -0.13
C PHE A 8 -4.09 -3.04 -0.59
N ASP A 9 -3.79 -1.76 -0.45
CA ASP A 9 -2.41 -1.35 -0.33
C ASP A 9 -1.80 -1.90 0.97
N LEU A 10 -0.47 -1.85 1.11
CA LEU A 10 0.24 -2.39 2.27
C LEU A 10 0.70 -1.29 3.23
N ASP A 11 1.63 -0.43 2.77
CA ASP A 11 2.34 0.52 3.60
C ASP A 11 1.53 1.80 3.83
N GLY A 12 1.16 2.10 5.06
CA GLY A 12 0.24 3.19 5.42
C GLY A 12 -1.24 2.77 5.44
N THR A 13 -1.58 1.61 4.86
CA THR A 13 -2.94 1.08 4.77
C THR A 13 -3.18 -0.12 5.69
N LEU A 14 -2.40 -1.18 5.55
CA LEU A 14 -2.45 -2.37 6.40
C LEU A 14 -1.33 -2.39 7.45
N VAL A 15 -0.20 -1.76 7.12
CA VAL A 15 1.04 -1.79 7.91
C VAL A 15 1.56 -0.38 8.13
N ASP A 16 1.83 -0.03 9.38
CA ASP A 16 2.64 1.13 9.73
C ASP A 16 4.13 0.74 9.62
N SER A 17 4.75 1.09 8.52
CA SER A 17 6.17 0.87 8.25
C SER A 17 7.02 2.15 8.40
N LEU A 18 6.40 3.27 8.70
CA LEU A 18 7.05 4.59 8.72
C LEU A 18 8.30 4.65 9.61
N PRO A 19 8.32 4.05 10.82
CA PRO A 19 9.53 4.05 11.66
C PRO A 19 10.73 3.36 10.99
N ALA A 20 10.52 2.24 10.30
CA ALA A 20 11.57 1.52 9.58
C ALA A 20 12.05 2.29 8.35
N VAL A 21 11.12 2.80 7.54
CA VAL A 21 11.42 3.65 6.38
C VAL A 21 12.28 4.83 6.79
N ASN A 22 11.89 5.57 7.83
CA ASN A 22 12.63 6.73 8.30
C ASN A 22 14.05 6.37 8.72
N ARG A 23 14.28 5.26 9.41
CA ARG A 23 15.63 4.82 9.80
C ARG A 23 16.48 4.46 8.59
N CYS A 24 15.95 3.67 7.65
CA CYS A 24 16.70 3.26 6.46
C CYS A 24 17.11 4.46 5.61
N TRP A 25 16.21 5.41 5.40
CA TRP A 25 16.48 6.61 4.63
C TRP A 25 17.38 7.60 5.37
N THR A 26 17.32 7.68 6.70
CA THR A 26 18.28 8.43 7.51
C THR A 26 19.68 7.86 7.36
N GLN A 27 19.84 6.54 7.46
CA GLN A 27 21.14 5.88 7.25
C GLN A 27 21.66 6.10 5.82
N TRP A 28 20.77 6.06 4.82
CA TRP A 28 21.15 6.37 3.45
C TRP A 28 21.64 7.82 3.32
N GLY A 29 20.92 8.78 3.90
CA GLY A 29 21.32 10.20 3.91
C GLY A 29 22.69 10.41 4.57
N GLU A 30 22.93 9.78 5.73
CA GLU A 30 24.22 9.84 6.43
C GLU A 30 25.38 9.32 5.57
N ARG A 31 25.19 8.22 4.83
CA ARG A 31 26.20 7.66 3.90
C ARG A 31 26.57 8.63 2.79
N HIS A 32 25.64 9.48 2.37
CA HIS A 32 25.80 10.45 1.28
C HIS A 32 26.04 11.88 1.76
N ALA A 33 26.25 12.08 3.07
CA ALA A 33 26.42 13.40 3.70
C ALA A 33 25.24 14.37 3.41
N ILE A 34 24.02 13.82 3.29
CA ILE A 34 22.77 14.56 3.11
C ILE A 34 22.03 14.63 4.45
N CYS A 35 21.53 15.82 4.80
CA CYS A 35 20.75 16.00 6.02
C CYS A 35 19.52 15.08 6.06
N ALA A 36 19.32 14.37 7.16
CA ALA A 36 18.20 13.45 7.34
C ALA A 36 16.84 14.12 7.11
N ASP A 37 16.64 15.33 7.65
CA ASP A 37 15.39 16.08 7.48
C ASP A 37 15.12 16.39 6.00
N ALA A 38 16.16 16.72 5.21
CA ALA A 38 16.01 16.97 3.78
C ALA A 38 15.57 15.70 3.04
N VAL A 39 16.12 14.54 3.42
CA VAL A 39 15.75 13.25 2.85
C VAL A 39 14.31 12.91 3.22
N LEU A 40 13.98 12.90 4.52
CA LEU A 40 12.66 12.49 5.00
C LEU A 40 11.53 13.39 4.51
N ASN A 41 11.75 14.70 4.41
CA ASN A 41 10.76 15.62 3.86
C ASN A 41 10.49 15.42 2.36
N TYR A 42 11.39 14.74 1.65
CA TYR A 42 11.24 14.53 0.21
C TYR A 42 10.63 13.18 -0.17
N ILE A 43 11.01 12.10 0.53
CA ILE A 43 10.74 10.71 0.10
C ILE A 43 9.28 10.27 0.26
N HIS A 44 8.55 10.82 1.25
CA HIS A 44 7.21 10.33 1.56
C HIS A 44 6.26 10.46 0.37
N GLY A 45 5.56 9.36 0.06
CA GLY A 45 4.62 9.26 -1.04
C GLY A 45 5.24 9.17 -2.44
N LYS A 46 6.56 8.97 -2.55
CA LYS A 46 7.27 8.83 -3.82
C LYS A 46 7.93 7.45 -3.95
N PRO A 47 8.06 6.92 -5.18
CA PRO A 47 8.88 5.74 -5.42
C PRO A 47 10.33 5.95 -4.97
N ALA A 48 10.90 4.93 -4.33
CA ALA A 48 12.28 5.00 -3.81
C ALA A 48 13.30 5.33 -4.90
N ILE A 49 13.16 4.71 -6.08
CA ILE A 49 14.06 4.93 -7.22
C ILE A 49 14.04 6.39 -7.71
N ASP A 50 12.87 7.05 -7.69
CA ASP A 50 12.75 8.44 -8.13
C ASP A 50 13.34 9.39 -7.09
N SER A 51 13.22 9.05 -5.81
CA SER A 51 13.86 9.78 -4.71
C SER A 51 15.39 9.67 -4.80
N LEU A 52 15.91 8.49 -5.08
CA LEU A 52 17.35 8.30 -5.30
C LEU A 52 17.86 9.10 -6.51
N ARG A 53 17.14 9.07 -7.64
CA ARG A 53 17.49 9.88 -8.81
C ARG A 53 17.50 11.38 -8.50
N HIS A 54 16.59 11.83 -7.65
CA HIS A 54 16.57 13.24 -7.23
C HIS A 54 17.83 13.63 -6.42
N PHE A 55 18.23 12.82 -5.46
CA PHE A 55 19.36 13.14 -4.60
C PHE A 55 20.73 12.83 -5.24
N MET A 56 20.76 11.91 -6.21
CA MET A 56 21.97 11.46 -6.90
C MET A 56 22.10 12.06 -8.32
N GLN A 57 21.66 13.32 -8.51
CA GLN A 57 21.76 13.99 -9.80
C GLN A 57 23.22 14.07 -10.26
N GLY A 58 23.48 13.60 -11.49
CA GLY A 58 24.83 13.54 -12.06
C GLY A 58 25.53 12.20 -11.89
N GLU A 59 24.99 11.30 -11.06
CA GLU A 59 25.50 9.93 -10.94
C GLU A 59 24.99 9.04 -12.09
N SER A 60 25.71 7.95 -12.34
CA SER A 60 25.30 6.97 -13.34
C SER A 60 24.06 6.18 -12.88
N GLU A 61 23.22 5.73 -13.82
CA GLU A 61 22.07 4.86 -13.49
C GLU A 61 22.53 3.58 -12.75
N ALA A 62 23.71 3.05 -13.07
CA ALA A 62 24.28 1.90 -12.36
C ALA A 62 24.55 2.18 -10.89
N ALA A 63 25.05 3.40 -10.56
CA ALA A 63 25.26 3.83 -9.17
C ALA A 63 23.92 3.99 -8.45
N ILE A 64 22.92 4.59 -9.09
CA ILE A 64 21.56 4.75 -8.53
C ILE A 64 20.92 3.38 -8.26
N GLN A 65 21.06 2.42 -9.17
CA GLN A 65 20.56 1.06 -8.98
C GLN A 65 21.28 0.32 -7.84
N ALA A 66 22.58 0.55 -7.66
CA ALA A 66 23.32 -0.03 -6.54
C ALA A 66 22.81 0.49 -5.19
N GLU A 67 22.53 1.81 -5.08
CA GLU A 67 21.94 2.39 -3.88
C GLU A 67 20.49 1.96 -3.67
N PHE A 68 19.72 1.76 -4.74
CA PHE A 68 18.38 1.20 -4.64
C PHE A 68 18.41 -0.22 -4.05
N HIS A 69 19.30 -1.09 -4.52
CA HIS A 69 19.45 -2.43 -3.96
C HIS A 69 19.94 -2.43 -2.52
N TRP A 70 20.86 -1.51 -2.17
CA TRP A 70 21.28 -1.36 -0.78
C TRP A 70 20.10 -0.98 0.12
N LEU A 71 19.34 0.03 -0.28
CA LEU A 71 18.15 0.50 0.47
C LEU A 71 17.09 -0.61 0.61
N GLU A 72 16.81 -1.34 -0.48
CA GLU A 72 15.91 -2.49 -0.47
C GLU A 72 16.33 -3.55 0.55
N GLN A 73 17.63 -3.86 0.63
CA GLN A 73 18.16 -4.80 1.61
C GLN A 73 17.99 -4.27 3.05
N GLN A 74 18.24 -2.99 3.29
CA GLN A 74 18.02 -2.39 4.60
C GLN A 74 16.55 -2.47 5.01
N GLU A 75 15.65 -2.04 4.15
CA GLU A 75 14.20 -2.06 4.40
C GLU A 75 13.62 -3.47 4.55
N ALA A 76 14.20 -4.47 3.88
CA ALA A 76 13.80 -5.87 4.03
C ALA A 76 14.30 -6.50 5.34
N THR A 77 15.35 -5.96 5.95
CA THR A 77 15.96 -6.49 7.18
C THR A 77 15.59 -5.71 8.43
N ASP A 78 15.49 -4.38 8.35
CA ASP A 78 15.03 -3.54 9.46
C ASP A 78 13.51 -3.46 9.50
N THR A 79 12.91 -4.34 10.26
CA THR A 79 11.46 -4.34 10.52
C THR A 79 11.10 -3.91 11.93
N GLN A 80 12.05 -3.32 12.67
CA GLN A 80 11.79 -2.86 14.03
C GLN A 80 10.73 -1.75 14.06
N GLY A 81 9.67 -1.96 14.84
CA GLY A 81 8.56 -1.02 14.97
C GLY A 81 7.54 -1.09 13.81
N VAL A 82 7.72 -2.00 12.86
CA VAL A 82 6.69 -2.31 11.87
C VAL A 82 5.55 -3.04 12.56
N GLN A 83 4.33 -2.53 12.41
CA GLN A 83 3.15 -3.07 13.08
C GLN A 83 1.91 -2.93 12.18
N GLU A 84 0.82 -3.60 12.55
CA GLU A 84 -0.44 -3.45 11.82
C GLU A 84 -1.05 -2.05 12.03
N ILE A 85 -1.69 -1.51 11.00
CA ILE A 85 -2.61 -0.38 11.15
C ILE A 85 -3.84 -0.85 11.95
N ALA A 86 -4.35 0.03 12.80
CA ALA A 86 -5.44 -0.31 13.71
C ALA A 86 -6.65 -0.94 12.99
N GLY A 87 -6.96 -2.19 13.35
CA GLY A 87 -8.04 -2.97 12.78
C GLY A 87 -7.69 -3.82 11.56
N ALA A 88 -6.46 -3.73 11.01
CA ALA A 88 -6.07 -4.44 9.80
C ALA A 88 -6.21 -5.96 9.96
N ARG A 89 -5.58 -6.55 10.99
CA ARG A 89 -5.65 -7.99 11.24
C ARG A 89 -7.08 -8.46 11.46
N ALA A 90 -7.84 -7.75 12.29
CA ALA A 90 -9.23 -8.13 12.59
C ALA A 90 -10.10 -8.11 11.32
N LEU A 91 -9.94 -7.10 10.47
CA LEU A 91 -10.64 -7.01 9.19
C LEU A 91 -10.28 -8.18 8.28
N LEU A 92 -8.98 -8.47 8.08
CA LEU A 92 -8.52 -9.54 7.20
C LEU A 92 -8.96 -10.93 7.71
N MET A 93 -8.95 -11.16 9.02
CA MET A 93 -9.49 -12.38 9.61
C MET A 93 -11.01 -12.52 9.35
N GLN A 94 -11.77 -11.45 9.51
CA GLN A 94 -13.20 -11.43 9.18
C GLN A 94 -13.44 -11.76 7.71
N LEU A 95 -12.64 -11.22 6.78
CA LEU A 95 -12.74 -11.54 5.34
C LEU A 95 -12.50 -13.03 5.09
N ASN A 96 -11.47 -13.61 5.73
CA ASN A 96 -11.17 -15.03 5.62
C ASN A 96 -12.33 -15.90 6.16
N GLU A 97 -12.87 -15.58 7.34
CA GLU A 97 -14.00 -16.29 7.94
C GLU A 97 -15.26 -16.24 7.07
N GLN A 98 -15.48 -15.13 6.39
CA GLN A 98 -16.61 -14.90 5.49
C GLN A 98 -16.34 -15.38 4.06
N ASN A 99 -15.16 -15.94 3.76
CA ASN A 99 -14.73 -16.34 2.42
C ASN A 99 -14.83 -15.20 1.39
N ILE A 100 -14.58 -13.96 1.80
CA ILE A 100 -14.50 -12.80 0.92
C ILE A 100 -13.07 -12.73 0.37
N PRO A 101 -12.84 -12.83 -0.95
CA PRO A 101 -11.51 -12.80 -1.53
C PRO A 101 -10.87 -11.42 -1.38
N TRP A 102 -9.57 -11.41 -1.10
CA TRP A 102 -8.79 -10.18 -0.99
C TRP A 102 -7.35 -10.38 -1.44
N ALA A 103 -6.75 -9.28 -1.87
CA ALA A 103 -5.38 -9.20 -2.34
C ALA A 103 -4.63 -8.07 -1.64
N ILE A 104 -3.31 -8.20 -1.53
CA ILE A 104 -2.38 -7.09 -1.28
C ILE A 104 -1.85 -6.62 -2.63
N VAL A 105 -1.83 -5.29 -2.83
CA VAL A 105 -1.36 -4.61 -4.04
C VAL A 105 -0.46 -3.45 -3.64
N THR A 106 0.85 -3.69 -3.55
CA THR A 106 1.82 -2.72 -3.05
C THR A 106 2.81 -2.25 -4.11
N SER A 107 3.31 -1.04 -3.94
CA SER A 107 4.45 -0.50 -4.71
C SER A 107 5.82 -0.96 -4.15
N GLY A 108 5.84 -1.69 -3.05
CA GLY A 108 7.06 -2.28 -2.49
C GLY A 108 7.56 -3.45 -3.34
N SER A 109 8.87 -3.67 -3.32
CA SER A 109 9.49 -4.87 -3.92
C SER A 109 9.15 -6.13 -3.11
N VAL A 110 9.32 -7.30 -3.73
CA VAL A 110 9.05 -8.59 -3.09
C VAL A 110 9.71 -8.73 -1.71
N PRO A 111 11.04 -8.51 -1.53
CA PRO A 111 11.68 -8.71 -0.24
C PRO A 111 11.14 -7.75 0.84
N VAL A 112 10.93 -6.49 0.49
CA VAL A 112 10.45 -5.44 1.42
C VAL A 112 9.00 -5.71 1.83
N ALA A 113 8.12 -5.92 0.86
CA ALA A 113 6.69 -6.15 1.10
C ALA A 113 6.45 -7.38 1.98
N HIS A 114 7.12 -8.50 1.67
CA HIS A 114 6.99 -9.71 2.48
C HIS A 114 7.59 -9.57 3.88
N ALA A 115 8.69 -8.83 4.04
CA ALA A 115 9.27 -8.58 5.36
C ALA A 115 8.31 -7.78 6.25
N ARG A 116 7.74 -6.70 5.73
CA ARG A 116 6.76 -5.85 6.43
C ARG A 116 5.48 -6.60 6.76
N HIS A 117 4.93 -7.33 5.79
CA HIS A 117 3.74 -8.16 5.98
C HIS A 117 3.94 -9.18 7.13
N ARG A 118 5.08 -9.90 7.15
CA ARG A 118 5.41 -10.85 8.22
C ARG A 118 5.59 -10.17 9.57
N ALA A 119 6.29 -9.04 9.61
CA ALA A 119 6.53 -8.29 10.84
C ALA A 119 5.23 -7.80 11.47
N ALA A 120 4.28 -7.36 10.69
CA ALA A 120 2.95 -6.96 11.15
C ALA A 120 2.06 -8.16 11.55
N GLY A 121 2.48 -9.39 11.28
CA GLY A 121 1.75 -10.62 11.63
C GLY A 121 0.37 -10.73 11.00
N LEU A 122 0.21 -10.23 9.79
CA LEU A 122 -1.04 -10.27 9.04
C LEU A 122 -1.31 -11.66 8.43
N PRO A 123 -2.58 -12.04 8.21
CA PRO A 123 -2.92 -13.24 7.46
C PRO A 123 -2.35 -13.19 6.04
N LEU A 124 -2.01 -14.35 5.47
CA LEU A 124 -1.55 -14.42 4.07
C LEU A 124 -2.72 -14.17 3.11
N PRO A 125 -2.55 -13.28 2.11
CA PRO A 125 -3.55 -13.09 1.06
C PRO A 125 -3.56 -14.25 0.06
N ALA A 126 -4.66 -14.42 -0.66
CA ALA A 126 -4.72 -15.31 -1.82
C ALA A 126 -3.87 -14.78 -2.99
N VAL A 127 -3.77 -13.47 -3.12
CA VAL A 127 -3.04 -12.76 -4.16
C VAL A 127 -2.17 -11.66 -3.54
N PHE A 128 -0.90 -11.62 -3.92
CA PHE A 128 0.06 -10.61 -3.49
C PHE A 128 0.72 -10.01 -4.73
N ILE A 129 0.41 -8.75 -5.04
CA ILE A 129 0.99 -7.98 -6.14
C ILE A 129 2.04 -7.04 -5.57
N THR A 130 3.21 -7.05 -6.16
CA THR A 130 4.36 -6.20 -5.79
C THR A 130 4.84 -5.39 -6.99
N ALA A 131 5.79 -4.49 -6.80
CA ALA A 131 6.43 -3.75 -7.88
C ALA A 131 7.03 -4.66 -8.97
N ASN A 132 7.38 -5.91 -8.63
CA ASN A 132 7.98 -6.87 -9.57
C ASN A 132 6.96 -7.52 -10.53
N ASP A 133 5.66 -7.40 -10.24
CA ASP A 133 4.57 -8.00 -11.03
C ASP A 133 4.03 -7.07 -12.13
N ILE A 134 4.35 -5.78 -12.09
CA ILE A 134 3.75 -4.72 -12.89
C ILE A 134 4.78 -3.98 -13.74
N ARG A 135 4.33 -3.32 -14.78
CA ARG A 135 5.15 -2.44 -15.63
C ARG A 135 4.99 -0.97 -15.25
N HIS A 136 3.77 -0.58 -14.89
CA HIS A 136 3.43 0.78 -14.53
C HIS A 136 2.88 0.78 -13.10
N GLY A 137 3.61 1.47 -12.20
CA GLY A 137 3.19 1.64 -10.81
C GLY A 137 2.12 2.70 -10.63
N LYS A 138 1.49 2.74 -9.45
CA LYS A 138 0.54 3.79 -9.05
C LYS A 138 1.14 5.19 -9.37
N PRO A 139 0.41 6.12 -9.99
CA PRO A 139 -1.05 6.18 -10.12
C PRO A 139 -1.66 5.46 -11.35
N ASP A 140 -0.87 4.68 -12.12
CA ASP A 140 -1.43 3.86 -13.18
C ASP A 140 -2.38 2.80 -12.57
N PRO A 141 -3.53 2.48 -13.20
CA PRO A 141 -4.46 1.48 -12.68
C PRO A 141 -3.96 0.04 -12.78
N GLU A 142 -2.87 -0.24 -13.53
CA GLU A 142 -2.37 -1.60 -13.79
C GLU A 142 -2.28 -2.47 -12.53
N PRO A 143 -1.74 -2.01 -11.36
CA PRO A 143 -1.63 -2.85 -10.18
C PRO A 143 -2.97 -3.36 -9.66
N TYR A 144 -3.99 -2.50 -9.63
CA TYR A 144 -5.32 -2.87 -9.16
C TYR A 144 -6.11 -3.68 -10.19
N LEU A 145 -5.94 -3.40 -11.47
CA LEU A 145 -6.50 -4.24 -12.54
C LEU A 145 -5.94 -5.66 -12.45
N LEU A 146 -4.63 -5.82 -12.28
CA LEU A 146 -3.98 -7.12 -12.12
C LEU A 146 -4.43 -7.83 -10.83
N GLY A 147 -4.58 -7.10 -9.72
CA GLY A 147 -5.08 -7.64 -8.46
C GLY A 147 -6.51 -8.20 -8.60
N ALA A 148 -7.41 -7.46 -9.24
CA ALA A 148 -8.77 -7.90 -9.52
C ALA A 148 -8.80 -9.13 -10.45
N GLU A 149 -8.01 -9.10 -11.54
CA GLU A 149 -7.89 -10.22 -12.46
C GLU A 149 -7.44 -11.51 -11.75
N ARG A 150 -6.40 -11.43 -10.91
CA ARG A 150 -5.90 -12.61 -10.18
C ARG A 150 -6.88 -13.13 -9.12
N LEU A 151 -7.79 -12.28 -8.63
CA LEU A 151 -8.92 -12.71 -7.79
C LEU A 151 -10.09 -13.29 -8.61
N GLY A 152 -10.06 -13.19 -9.94
CA GLY A 152 -11.15 -13.59 -10.82
C GLY A 152 -12.36 -12.67 -10.76
N LEU A 153 -12.14 -11.38 -10.43
CA LEU A 153 -13.19 -10.37 -10.27
C LEU A 153 -13.03 -9.23 -11.29
N HIS A 154 -14.16 -8.57 -11.60
CA HIS A 154 -14.10 -7.31 -12.33
C HIS A 154 -13.72 -6.17 -11.37
N PRO A 155 -12.90 -5.18 -11.76
CA PRO A 155 -12.49 -4.08 -10.87
C PRO A 155 -13.64 -3.35 -10.20
N SER A 156 -14.77 -3.16 -10.88
CA SER A 156 -15.98 -2.54 -10.31
C SER A 156 -16.69 -3.37 -9.23
N GLU A 157 -16.33 -4.65 -9.07
CA GLU A 157 -16.80 -5.53 -8.01
C GLU A 157 -15.85 -5.51 -6.79
N CYS A 158 -14.72 -4.80 -6.90
CA CYS A 158 -13.71 -4.71 -5.86
C CYS A 158 -13.75 -3.37 -5.13
N VAL A 159 -13.30 -3.41 -3.88
CA VAL A 159 -13.03 -2.23 -3.07
C VAL A 159 -11.53 -2.09 -2.90
N VAL A 160 -10.96 -1.01 -3.38
CA VAL A 160 -9.57 -0.61 -3.12
C VAL A 160 -9.51 0.10 -1.78
N VAL A 161 -8.53 -0.24 -0.95
CA VAL A 161 -8.28 0.41 0.34
C VAL A 161 -6.87 0.99 0.30
N GLU A 162 -6.73 2.31 0.51
CA GLU A 162 -5.53 3.08 0.24
C GLU A 162 -5.37 4.28 1.18
N ASP A 163 -4.13 4.73 1.40
CA ASP A 163 -3.82 5.94 2.18
C ASP A 163 -3.20 7.04 1.31
N ALA A 164 -2.49 6.67 0.23
CA ALA A 164 -1.67 7.57 -0.56
C ALA A 164 -2.39 8.14 -1.79
N PRO A 165 -2.11 9.41 -2.18
CA PRO A 165 -2.75 10.05 -3.34
C PRO A 165 -2.60 9.25 -4.64
N ALA A 166 -1.42 8.68 -4.89
CA ALA A 166 -1.15 7.91 -6.10
C ALA A 166 -1.98 6.61 -6.16
N GLY A 167 -2.15 5.93 -5.01
CA GLY A 167 -2.94 4.72 -4.94
C GLY A 167 -4.44 4.97 -5.02
N ILE A 168 -4.94 6.04 -4.39
CA ILE A 168 -6.33 6.48 -4.53
C ILE A 168 -6.64 6.77 -6.01
N ALA A 169 -5.75 7.51 -6.70
CA ALA A 169 -5.91 7.79 -8.13
C ALA A 169 -5.91 6.51 -8.96
N ALA A 170 -5.01 5.55 -8.68
CA ALA A 170 -4.96 4.26 -9.36
C ALA A 170 -6.24 3.43 -9.17
N GLY A 171 -6.77 3.38 -7.94
CA GLY A 171 -8.02 2.67 -7.63
C GLY A 171 -9.23 3.26 -8.35
N LEU A 172 -9.34 4.58 -8.36
CA LEU A 172 -10.39 5.29 -9.11
C LEU A 172 -10.26 5.06 -10.61
N ALA A 173 -9.04 5.15 -11.15
CA ALA A 173 -8.77 4.91 -12.57
C ALA A 173 -9.03 3.45 -13.00
N ALA A 174 -8.86 2.48 -12.08
CA ALA A 174 -9.24 1.09 -12.30
C ALA A 174 -10.76 0.87 -12.34
N GLY A 175 -11.55 1.86 -11.95
CA GLY A 175 -13.02 1.75 -11.88
C GLY A 175 -13.52 1.04 -10.62
N SER A 176 -12.69 0.90 -9.60
CA SER A 176 -13.06 0.34 -8.30
C SER A 176 -13.66 1.40 -7.37
N ALA A 177 -14.46 0.96 -6.41
CA ALA A 177 -14.77 1.80 -5.26
C ALA A 177 -13.51 1.94 -4.39
N VAL A 178 -13.25 3.12 -3.86
CA VAL A 178 -12.05 3.39 -3.05
C VAL A 178 -12.44 3.80 -1.63
N ILE A 179 -11.76 3.24 -0.65
CA ILE A 179 -11.76 3.70 0.76
C ILE A 179 -10.39 4.32 1.02
N ALA A 180 -10.40 5.58 1.47
CA ALA A 180 -9.18 6.27 1.89
C ALA A 180 -9.00 6.10 3.40
N VAL A 181 -7.81 5.60 3.82
CA VAL A 181 -7.45 5.41 5.23
C VAL A 181 -6.47 6.49 5.63
N ASN A 182 -6.85 7.33 6.61
CA ASN A 182 -6.02 8.39 7.15
C ASN A 182 -5.26 9.23 6.10
N PRO A 183 -5.88 9.58 4.97
CA PRO A 183 -5.21 10.37 3.94
C PRO A 183 -4.91 11.79 4.45
N ALA A 184 -3.92 12.47 3.88
CA ALA A 184 -3.73 13.90 4.10
C ALA A 184 -4.98 14.68 3.66
N ALA A 185 -5.30 15.75 4.36
CA ALA A 185 -6.56 16.50 4.15
C ALA A 185 -6.69 17.12 2.74
N ASP A 186 -5.56 17.37 2.09
CA ASP A 186 -5.46 17.94 0.75
C ASP A 186 -5.27 16.89 -0.35
N THR A 187 -5.41 15.61 -0.02
CA THR A 187 -5.26 14.50 -0.98
C THR A 187 -6.25 14.64 -2.14
N PRO A 188 -5.77 14.68 -3.39
CA PRO A 188 -6.64 14.73 -4.56
C PRO A 188 -7.56 13.50 -4.65
N GLY A 189 -8.80 13.72 -5.10
CA GLY A 189 -9.74 12.62 -5.33
C GLY A 189 -10.57 12.20 -4.12
N LEU A 190 -10.39 12.78 -2.93
CA LEU A 190 -11.15 12.43 -1.72
C LEU A 190 -12.67 12.63 -1.86
N SER A 191 -13.11 13.53 -2.73
CA SER A 191 -14.55 13.70 -3.02
C SER A 191 -15.17 12.56 -3.82
N GLN A 192 -14.35 11.66 -4.39
CA GLN A 192 -14.76 10.54 -5.22
C GLN A 192 -14.68 9.19 -4.51
N VAL A 193 -14.03 9.14 -3.32
CA VAL A 193 -13.92 7.89 -2.57
C VAL A 193 -15.25 7.54 -1.89
N LEU A 194 -15.48 6.24 -1.70
CA LEU A 194 -16.66 5.72 -1.03
C LEU A 194 -16.69 6.15 0.46
N PHE A 195 -15.57 6.01 1.13
CA PHE A 195 -15.37 6.44 2.52
C PHE A 195 -13.97 7.01 2.71
N ASN A 196 -13.87 7.99 3.61
CA ASN A 196 -12.63 8.48 4.21
C ASN A 196 -12.67 8.11 5.70
N VAL A 197 -11.75 7.28 6.16
CA VAL A 197 -11.76 6.73 7.52
C VAL A 197 -10.41 6.96 8.21
N PRO A 198 -10.39 7.17 9.53
CA PRO A 198 -9.14 7.34 10.28
C PRO A 198 -8.35 6.03 10.40
N ASP A 199 -9.02 4.89 10.43
CA ASP A 199 -8.44 3.55 10.47
C ASP A 199 -9.47 2.48 10.09
N LEU A 200 -9.04 1.22 10.03
CA LEU A 200 -9.87 0.11 9.54
C LEU A 200 -10.91 -0.40 10.56
N ARG A 201 -10.84 0.03 11.82
CA ARG A 201 -11.83 -0.34 12.86
C ARG A 201 -13.20 0.24 12.59
N THR A 202 -13.26 1.34 11.86
CA THR A 202 -14.51 2.03 11.52
C THR A 202 -15.32 1.34 10.43
N LEU A 203 -14.72 0.39 9.70
CA LEU A 203 -15.42 -0.33 8.65
C LEU A 203 -16.29 -1.43 9.23
N ASN A 204 -17.52 -1.55 8.69
CA ASN A 204 -18.43 -2.64 8.96
C ASN A 204 -18.79 -3.33 7.65
N ILE A 205 -18.61 -4.66 7.60
CA ILE A 205 -18.89 -5.50 6.44
C ILE A 205 -20.12 -6.35 6.77
N THR A 206 -21.13 -6.28 5.91
CA THR A 206 -22.33 -7.11 6.01
C THR A 206 -22.41 -7.99 4.77
N GLN A 207 -22.24 -9.29 4.95
CA GLN A 207 -22.36 -10.28 3.87
C GLN A 207 -23.82 -10.46 3.47
N ASN A 208 -24.06 -10.51 2.17
CA ASN A 208 -25.36 -10.81 1.59
C ASN A 208 -25.41 -12.27 1.16
N GLY A 209 -26.57 -12.89 1.12
CA GLY A 209 -26.75 -14.31 0.76
C GLY A 209 -26.37 -14.71 -0.66
N THR A 210 -25.82 -13.80 -1.47
CA THR A 210 -25.44 -13.99 -2.88
C THR A 210 -23.92 -13.98 -3.13
N GLY A 211 -23.10 -14.17 -2.09
CA GLY A 211 -21.63 -14.08 -2.22
C GLY A 211 -21.11 -12.66 -2.45
N THR A 212 -21.93 -11.67 -2.14
CA THR A 212 -21.57 -10.25 -2.16
C THR A 212 -21.64 -9.68 -0.74
N PHE A 213 -21.05 -8.51 -0.55
CA PHE A 213 -21.14 -7.77 0.71
C PHE A 213 -21.44 -6.29 0.49
N THR A 214 -21.95 -5.66 1.52
CA THR A 214 -22.10 -4.21 1.60
C THR A 214 -21.19 -3.63 2.69
N LEU A 215 -20.85 -2.36 2.55
CA LEU A 215 -20.01 -1.61 3.46
C LEU A 215 -20.81 -0.49 4.11
N SER A 216 -20.57 -0.30 5.41
CA SER A 216 -21.03 0.85 6.17
C SER A 216 -19.96 1.26 7.18
N LEU A 217 -20.10 2.43 7.76
CA LEU A 217 -19.26 2.86 8.87
C LEU A 217 -19.92 2.43 10.19
N ARG A 218 -19.10 2.01 11.15
CA ARG A 218 -19.56 1.83 12.53
C ARG A 218 -19.85 3.18 13.16
N ALA A 219 -20.95 3.24 13.89
CA ALA A 219 -21.32 4.41 14.66
C ALA A 219 -20.35 4.66 15.85
#